data_badfa95367efa8f3f320c5db63579f7c
#
_entry.id   badfa95367efa8f3f320c5db63579f7c
#
_cell.length_a   1.000
_cell.length_b   1.000
_cell.length_c   1.000
_cell.angle_alpha   90.00
_cell.angle_beta   90.00
_cell.angle_gamma   90.00
#
_symmetry.space_group_name_H-M   'P 1'
#
loop_
_entity.id
_entity.type
_entity.pdbx_description
1 polymer ?
#
loop_
_entity_poly.entity_id
_entity_poly.type
_entity_poly.pdbx_seq_one_letter_code
_entity_poly.pdbx_strand_id
1 'polypeptide(L)'
;MIRYPNGIKAGIRPSQKALSIDLAPTLLDLAGTAPGNEFHGVSLRPLLEGTSADWRSSFLVEYYSDTVFERIFKMGYKAVRTENYKYIQYVNLENMNELYDLAADPYELRNVIRDSGYADIVTKMQIELQRLLDATS
;
A
#
# COMPACT_ATOMS: atom_id res chain seq x y z
N MET A 1 2.37 -17.05 -4.27
CA MET A 1 3.50 -17.75 -4.91
C MET A 1 3.28 -17.72 -6.41
N ILE A 2 4.29 -17.29 -7.18
CA ILE A 2 4.26 -17.28 -8.66
C ILE A 2 5.25 -18.35 -9.13
N ARG A 3 4.84 -19.17 -10.10
CA ARG A 3 5.69 -20.18 -10.75
C ARG A 3 5.71 -19.92 -12.25
N TYR A 4 6.89 -19.58 -12.78
CA TYR A 4 7.13 -19.37 -14.21
C TYR A 4 8.53 -19.89 -14.58
N PRO A 5 8.70 -21.22 -14.79
CA PRO A 5 10.02 -21.84 -14.90
C PRO A 5 10.92 -21.29 -16.01
N ASN A 6 10.33 -20.76 -17.09
CA ASN A 6 11.07 -20.27 -18.24
C ASN A 6 11.56 -18.81 -18.08
N GLY A 7 11.18 -18.10 -17.01
CA GLY A 7 11.54 -16.69 -16.83
C GLY A 7 11.87 -16.29 -15.39
N ILE A 8 11.52 -17.11 -14.40
CA ILE A 8 11.71 -16.75 -12.99
C ILE A 8 12.54 -17.82 -12.29
N LYS A 9 13.65 -17.39 -11.66
CA LYS A 9 14.51 -18.26 -10.87
C LYS A 9 13.75 -18.80 -9.64
N ALA A 10 13.88 -20.10 -9.39
CA ALA A 10 13.25 -20.71 -8.22
C ALA A 10 13.80 -20.16 -6.89
N GLY A 11 12.94 -20.02 -5.89
CA GLY A 11 13.31 -19.65 -4.52
C GLY A 11 13.60 -18.18 -4.28
N ILE A 12 13.41 -17.28 -5.25
CA ILE A 12 13.57 -15.86 -5.03
C ILE A 12 12.49 -15.32 -4.06
N ARG A 13 12.88 -14.37 -3.23
CA ARG A 13 12.02 -13.69 -2.26
C ARG A 13 12.32 -12.20 -2.28
N PRO A 14 11.77 -11.43 -3.24
CA PRO A 14 11.91 -9.98 -3.23
C PRO A 14 11.38 -9.37 -1.93
N SER A 15 12.09 -8.41 -1.37
CA SER A 15 11.66 -7.69 -0.15
C SER A 15 10.66 -6.56 -0.44
N GLN A 16 10.54 -6.19 -1.70
CA GLN A 16 9.68 -5.10 -2.14
C GLN A 16 8.19 -5.43 -1.94
N LYS A 17 7.40 -4.39 -1.68
CA LYS A 17 5.96 -4.53 -1.46
C LYS A 17 5.23 -4.83 -2.77
N ALA A 18 4.65 -6.02 -2.87
CA ALA A 18 3.73 -6.42 -3.93
C ALA A 18 2.28 -6.26 -3.45
N LEU A 19 1.42 -5.77 -4.33
CA LEU A 19 0.00 -5.57 -4.06
C LEU A 19 -0.83 -6.54 -4.92
N SER A 20 -2.06 -6.83 -4.52
CA SER A 20 -2.96 -7.68 -5.30
C SER A 20 -3.29 -7.08 -6.68
N ILE A 21 -3.34 -5.74 -6.78
CA ILE A 21 -3.56 -5.03 -8.05
C ILE A 21 -2.40 -5.20 -9.06
N ASP A 22 -1.23 -5.66 -8.61
CA ASP A 22 -0.08 -5.92 -9.47
C ASP A 22 -0.19 -7.23 -10.26
N LEU A 23 -1.10 -8.12 -9.86
CA LEU A 23 -1.22 -9.45 -10.46
C LEU A 23 -1.67 -9.38 -11.91
N ALA A 24 -2.72 -8.61 -12.21
CA ALA A 24 -3.24 -8.49 -13.57
C ALA A 24 -2.21 -7.91 -14.55
N PRO A 25 -1.56 -6.74 -14.29
CA PRO A 25 -0.53 -6.24 -15.17
C PRO A 25 0.68 -7.18 -15.28
N THR A 26 1.01 -7.95 -14.23
CA THR A 26 2.07 -8.96 -14.30
C THR A 26 1.72 -10.10 -15.28
N LEU A 27 0.49 -10.59 -15.23
CA LEU A 27 0.06 -11.68 -16.13
C LEU A 27 0.03 -11.22 -17.58
N LEU A 28 -0.43 -10.01 -17.87
CA LEU A 28 -0.41 -9.42 -19.20
C LEU A 28 1.02 -9.28 -19.74
N ASP A 29 1.92 -8.73 -18.92
CA ASP A 29 3.33 -8.58 -19.28
C ASP A 29 4.01 -9.92 -19.56
N LEU A 30 3.77 -10.94 -18.72
CA LEU A 30 4.29 -12.29 -18.94
C LEU A 30 3.70 -12.96 -20.20
N ALA A 31 2.49 -12.57 -20.60
CA ALA A 31 1.85 -13.01 -21.84
C ALA A 31 2.34 -12.22 -23.08
N GLY A 32 3.22 -11.23 -22.91
CA GLY A 32 3.73 -10.41 -24.00
C GLY A 32 2.76 -9.30 -24.44
N THR A 33 1.76 -8.97 -23.62
CA THR A 33 0.79 -7.91 -23.87
C THR A 33 1.06 -6.75 -22.91
N ALA A 34 1.19 -5.52 -23.45
CA ALA A 34 1.33 -4.35 -22.60
C ALA A 34 0.04 -4.12 -21.79
N PRO A 35 0.11 -3.91 -20.47
CA PRO A 35 -1.05 -3.47 -19.70
C PRO A 35 -1.48 -2.08 -20.16
N GLY A 36 -2.79 -1.84 -20.28
CA GLY A 36 -3.34 -0.53 -20.57
C GLY A 36 -3.10 0.47 -19.42
N ASN A 37 -3.36 1.75 -19.68
CA ASN A 37 -3.19 2.83 -18.70
C ASN A 37 -4.26 2.80 -17.57
N GLU A 38 -5.22 1.92 -17.64
CA GLU A 38 -6.28 1.72 -16.66
C GLU A 38 -5.86 0.94 -15.41
N PHE A 39 -4.65 0.37 -15.39
CA PHE A 39 -4.15 -0.37 -14.23
C PHE A 39 -3.39 0.55 -13.28
N HIS A 40 -3.84 0.64 -12.03
CA HIS A 40 -3.09 1.28 -10.95
C HIS A 40 -1.94 0.41 -10.42
N GLY A 41 -1.99 -0.90 -10.68
CA GLY A 41 -0.92 -1.83 -10.36
C GLY A 41 0.21 -1.79 -11.40
N VAL A 42 1.37 -2.30 -11.03
CA VAL A 42 2.53 -2.43 -11.90
C VAL A 42 2.99 -3.88 -12.00
N SER A 43 3.57 -4.26 -13.15
CA SER A 43 4.09 -5.61 -13.34
C SER A 43 5.17 -5.95 -12.31
N LEU A 44 5.02 -7.10 -11.66
CA LEU A 44 6.05 -7.69 -10.78
C LEU A 44 7.22 -8.30 -11.54
N ARG A 45 7.15 -8.40 -12.86
CA ARG A 45 8.17 -9.05 -13.69
C ARG A 45 9.57 -8.52 -13.43
N PRO A 46 9.83 -7.19 -13.37
CA PRO A 46 11.17 -6.67 -13.06
C PRO A 46 11.71 -7.11 -11.70
N LEU A 47 10.85 -7.25 -10.67
CA LEU A 47 11.24 -7.79 -9.38
C LEU A 47 11.57 -9.28 -9.46
N LEU A 48 10.78 -10.03 -10.21
CA LEU A 48 10.91 -11.48 -10.35
C LEU A 48 12.16 -11.86 -11.17
N GLU A 49 12.55 -11.01 -12.12
CA GLU A 49 13.76 -11.16 -12.94
C GLU A 49 15.00 -10.53 -12.27
N GLY A 50 14.83 -9.79 -11.16
CA GLY A 50 15.94 -9.13 -10.45
C GLY A 50 16.49 -7.90 -11.18
N THR A 51 15.71 -7.30 -12.08
CA THR A 51 16.12 -6.16 -12.92
C THR A 51 15.62 -4.82 -12.39
N SER A 52 14.72 -4.79 -11.38
CA SER A 52 14.17 -3.55 -10.85
C SER A 52 15.16 -2.85 -9.93
N ALA A 53 15.51 -1.60 -10.25
CA ALA A 53 16.24 -0.69 -9.38
C ALA A 53 15.29 0.19 -8.54
N ASP A 54 14.17 0.61 -9.12
CA ASP A 54 13.18 1.48 -8.48
C ASP A 54 11.86 0.73 -8.23
N TRP A 55 11.36 0.84 -7.03
CA TRP A 55 10.07 0.28 -6.64
C TRP A 55 9.34 1.22 -5.69
N ARG A 56 8.01 1.04 -5.59
CA ARG A 56 7.20 1.88 -4.70
C ARG A 56 7.72 1.83 -3.26
N SER A 57 7.87 2.98 -2.65
CA SER A 57 8.22 3.15 -1.23
C SER A 57 6.98 3.21 -0.33
N SER A 58 5.82 3.53 -0.93
CA SER A 58 4.53 3.66 -0.24
C SER A 58 3.40 3.13 -1.13
N PHE A 59 2.25 2.88 -0.52
CA PHE A 59 1.02 2.58 -1.25
C PHE A 59 -0.22 3.07 -0.51
N LEU A 60 -1.26 3.37 -1.30
CA LEU A 60 -2.57 3.80 -0.84
C LEU A 60 -3.44 2.59 -0.51
N VAL A 61 -4.23 2.70 0.54
CA VAL A 61 -5.35 1.81 0.87
C VAL A 61 -6.59 2.68 1.06
N GLU A 62 -7.66 2.37 0.36
CA GLU A 62 -8.95 3.01 0.53
C GLU A 62 -9.98 1.95 0.95
N TYR A 63 -10.73 2.28 1.97
CA TYR A 63 -11.87 1.48 2.41
C TYR A 63 -13.12 2.35 2.42
N TYR A 64 -14.10 1.93 1.66
CA TYR A 64 -15.40 2.60 1.59
C TYR A 64 -16.34 1.90 2.56
N SER A 65 -16.90 2.68 3.51
CA SER A 65 -17.81 2.12 4.51
C SER A 65 -19.07 1.57 3.84
N ASP A 66 -19.43 0.35 4.23
CA ASP A 66 -20.70 -0.24 3.84
C ASP A 66 -21.80 0.24 4.78
N THR A 67 -22.88 0.73 4.21
CA THR A 67 -24.08 1.17 4.97
C THR A 67 -24.97 0.00 5.41
N VAL A 68 -24.74 -1.20 4.89
CA VAL A 68 -25.53 -2.40 5.20
C VAL A 68 -25.19 -2.96 6.57
N PHE A 69 -23.95 -2.82 7.02
CA PHE A 69 -23.50 -3.35 8.32
C PHE A 69 -23.33 -2.21 9.33
N GLU A 70 -24.19 -2.14 10.33
CA GLU A 70 -24.14 -1.11 11.38
C GLU A 70 -22.77 -1.01 12.09
N ARG A 71 -22.07 -2.14 12.23
CA ARG A 71 -20.76 -2.20 12.91
C ARG A 71 -19.65 -1.45 12.20
N ILE A 72 -19.76 -1.26 10.88
CA ILE A 72 -18.76 -0.57 10.05
C ILE A 72 -19.30 0.72 9.45
N PHE A 73 -20.48 1.15 9.90
CA PHE A 73 -21.07 2.40 9.45
C PHE A 73 -20.16 3.59 9.77
N LYS A 74 -19.92 4.44 8.79
CA LYS A 74 -19.00 5.58 8.87
C LYS A 74 -17.52 5.26 9.09
N MET A 75 -17.10 4.00 8.99
CA MET A 75 -15.71 3.59 9.17
C MET A 75 -14.88 3.65 7.89
N GLY A 76 -15.37 4.34 6.85
CA GLY A 76 -14.57 4.59 5.64
C GLY A 76 -13.28 5.33 5.97
N TYR A 77 -12.16 4.87 5.41
CA TYR A 77 -10.86 5.47 5.65
C TYR A 77 -9.98 5.48 4.40
N LYS A 78 -9.00 6.36 4.43
CA LYS A 78 -7.88 6.40 3.51
C LYS A 78 -6.60 6.19 4.31
N ALA A 79 -5.71 5.34 3.83
CA ALA A 79 -4.48 5.06 4.55
C ALA A 79 -3.29 5.02 3.60
N VAL A 80 -2.13 5.39 4.12
CA VAL A 80 -0.86 5.24 3.45
C VAL A 80 0.04 4.34 4.29
N ARG A 81 0.69 3.39 3.63
CA ARG A 81 1.71 2.54 4.25
C ARG A 81 3.04 2.73 3.54
N THR A 82 4.06 3.01 4.34
CA THR A 82 5.48 3.00 3.96
C THR A 82 6.16 1.73 4.49
N GLU A 83 7.47 1.69 4.49
CA GLU A 83 8.22 0.59 5.13
C GLU A 83 8.01 0.58 6.65
N ASN A 84 8.16 1.76 7.28
CA ASN A 84 8.22 1.87 8.74
C ASN A 84 6.93 2.39 9.38
N TYR A 85 6.03 3.01 8.61
CA TYR A 85 4.86 3.67 9.18
C TYR A 85 3.58 3.32 8.41
N LYS A 86 2.47 3.32 9.15
CA LYS A 86 1.12 3.27 8.59
C LYS A 86 0.30 4.39 9.20
N TYR A 87 -0.28 5.24 8.35
CA TYR A 87 -1.19 6.31 8.76
C TYR A 87 -2.58 6.05 8.20
N ILE A 88 -3.59 6.18 9.04
CA ILE A 88 -4.99 5.98 8.70
C ILE A 88 -5.75 7.26 9.00
N GLN A 89 -6.46 7.77 8.00
CA GLN A 89 -7.34 8.91 8.11
C GLN A 89 -8.79 8.46 7.87
N TYR A 90 -9.61 8.55 8.90
CA TYR A 90 -11.03 8.28 8.78
C TYR A 90 -11.77 9.44 8.11
N VAL A 91 -12.73 9.10 7.23
CA VAL A 91 -13.49 10.10 6.46
C VAL A 91 -14.57 10.75 7.32
N ASN A 92 -15.25 9.98 8.16
CA ASN A 92 -16.43 10.39 8.90
C ASN A 92 -16.29 10.29 10.42
N LEU A 93 -15.10 9.97 10.93
CA LEU A 93 -14.83 9.83 12.35
C LEU A 93 -13.77 10.85 12.78
N GLU A 94 -14.24 11.96 13.36
CA GLU A 94 -13.33 13.00 13.82
C GLU A 94 -12.43 12.52 14.97
N ASN A 95 -11.17 12.94 14.95
CA ASN A 95 -10.17 12.62 15.97
C ASN A 95 -9.86 11.12 16.18
N MET A 96 -10.25 10.27 15.23
CA MET A 96 -10.03 8.82 15.26
C MET A 96 -8.86 8.37 14.39
N ASN A 97 -8.12 9.30 13.77
CA ASN A 97 -6.96 8.97 12.94
C ASN A 97 -5.91 8.18 13.73
N GLU A 98 -5.15 7.38 13.00
CA GLU A 98 -4.18 6.47 13.60
C GLU A 98 -2.82 6.60 12.93
N LEU A 99 -1.76 6.45 13.71
CA LEU A 99 -0.39 6.26 13.24
C LEU A 99 0.24 5.09 13.98
N TYR A 100 0.87 4.20 13.22
CA TYR A 100 1.61 3.05 13.73
C TYR A 100 3.06 3.09 13.26
N ASP A 101 3.98 2.86 14.19
CA ASP A 101 5.41 2.63 13.93
C ASP A 101 5.63 1.12 13.76
N LEU A 102 5.69 0.67 12.51
CA LEU A 102 5.76 -0.75 12.18
C LEU A 102 7.12 -1.39 12.47
N ALA A 103 8.16 -0.56 12.65
CA ALA A 103 9.48 -1.04 13.05
C ALA A 103 9.52 -1.37 14.55
N ALA A 104 8.89 -0.52 15.37
CA ALA A 104 8.81 -0.72 16.81
C ALA A 104 7.62 -1.61 17.23
N ASP A 105 6.52 -1.56 16.47
CA ASP A 105 5.27 -2.28 16.75
C ASP A 105 4.72 -2.93 15.46
N PRO A 106 5.26 -4.05 15.02
CA PRO A 106 4.82 -4.74 13.80
C PRO A 106 3.39 -5.30 13.86
N TYR A 107 2.80 -5.36 15.05
CA TYR A 107 1.43 -5.84 15.27
C TYR A 107 0.40 -4.71 15.39
N GLU A 108 0.83 -3.43 15.27
CA GLU A 108 -0.06 -2.28 15.28
C GLU A 108 -0.93 -2.19 16.57
N LEU A 109 -0.34 -2.49 17.73
CA LEU A 109 -1.05 -2.52 19.01
C LEU A 109 -1.12 -1.15 19.67
N ARG A 110 -0.22 -0.23 19.30
CA ARG A 110 -0.10 1.10 19.90
C ARG A 110 -0.29 2.20 18.85
N ASN A 111 -1.41 2.91 18.92
CA ASN A 111 -1.61 4.12 18.14
C ASN A 111 -0.78 5.28 18.72
N VAL A 112 0.20 5.78 17.96
CA VAL A 112 1.12 6.86 18.37
C VAL A 112 0.75 8.24 17.80
N ILE A 113 -0.43 8.38 17.20
CA ILE A 113 -0.88 9.63 16.54
C ILE A 113 -0.85 10.86 17.45
N ARG A 114 -1.02 10.68 18.76
CA ARG A 114 -1.05 11.75 19.77
C ARG A 114 0.27 11.91 20.52
N ASP A 115 1.26 11.10 20.22
CA ASP A 115 2.58 11.19 20.82
C ASP A 115 3.37 12.31 20.13
N SER A 116 3.79 13.33 20.91
CA SER A 116 4.52 14.50 20.39
C SER A 116 5.84 14.14 19.72
N GLY A 117 6.45 12.99 20.07
CA GLY A 117 7.66 12.50 19.42
C GLY A 117 7.44 12.07 17.96
N TYR A 118 6.19 11.87 17.54
CA TYR A 118 5.83 11.47 16.18
C TYR A 118 5.17 12.59 15.35
N ALA A 119 5.08 13.82 15.85
CA ALA A 119 4.40 14.94 15.16
C ALA A 119 4.91 15.18 13.73
N ASP A 120 6.23 15.16 13.52
CA ASP A 120 6.86 15.30 12.21
C ASP A 120 6.54 14.13 11.28
N ILE A 121 6.44 12.93 11.82
CA ILE A 121 6.08 11.71 11.07
C ILE A 121 4.62 11.80 10.63
N VAL A 122 3.71 12.22 11.53
CA VAL A 122 2.30 12.45 11.17
C VAL A 122 2.20 13.38 9.97
N THR A 123 2.90 14.54 10.02
CA THR A 123 2.90 15.51 8.92
C THR A 123 3.41 14.91 7.61
N LYS A 124 4.51 14.19 7.65
CA LYS A 124 5.08 13.52 6.46
C LYS A 124 4.12 12.49 5.87
N MET A 125 3.48 11.71 6.72
CA MET A 125 2.54 10.68 6.28
C MET A 125 1.25 11.28 5.70
N GLN A 126 0.79 12.41 6.22
CA GLN A 126 -0.34 13.16 5.65
C GLN A 126 -0.01 13.70 4.25
N ILE A 127 1.17 14.29 4.06
CA ILE A 127 1.64 14.76 2.76
C ILE A 127 1.72 13.60 1.76
N GLU A 128 2.27 12.47 2.18
CA GLU A 128 2.39 11.30 1.31
C GLU A 128 1.03 10.69 0.96
N LEU A 129 0.09 10.65 1.91
CA LEU A 129 -1.29 10.23 1.64
C LEU A 129 -1.92 11.12 0.56
N GLN A 130 -1.80 12.46 0.71
CA GLN A 130 -2.36 13.40 -0.26
C GLN A 130 -1.72 13.22 -1.65
N ARG A 131 -0.39 13.09 -1.72
CA ARG A 131 0.32 12.83 -2.97
C ARG A 131 -0.19 11.58 -3.68
N LEU A 132 -0.44 10.49 -2.95
CA LEU A 132 -0.96 9.25 -3.52
C LEU A 132 -2.41 9.40 -4.01
N LEU A 133 -3.24 10.13 -3.26
CA LEU A 133 -4.62 10.42 -3.66
C LEU A 133 -4.68 11.24 -4.96
N ASP A 134 -3.83 12.26 -5.07
CA ASP A 134 -3.76 13.11 -6.26
C ASP A 134 -3.27 12.31 -7.50
N ALA A 135 -2.43 11.31 -7.29
CA ALA A 135 -1.91 10.46 -8.36
C ALA A 135 -2.90 9.37 -8.83
N THR A 136 -3.98 9.10 -8.07
CA THR A 136 -4.97 8.06 -8.37
C THR A 136 -6.36 8.60 -8.72
N SER A 137 -6.52 9.93 -8.76
CA SER A 137 -7.76 10.64 -9.06
C SER A 137 -8.03 10.80 -10.54
#